data_8500caa8ae5c2ab7da2d3ef1e0fa88ce
#
_entry.id   8500caa8ae5c2ab7da2d3ef1e0fa88ce
#
_cell.length_a   1.000
_cell.length_b   1.000
_cell.length_c   1.000
_cell.angle_alpha   90.00
_cell.angle_beta   90.00
_cell.angle_gamma   90.00
#
_symmetry.space_group_name_H-M   'P 1'
#
loop_
_entity.id
_entity.type
_entity.pdbx_description
1 polymer ?
#
loop_
_entity_poly.entity_id
_entity_poly.type
_entity_poly.pdbx_seq_one_letter_code
_entity_poly.pdbx_strand_id
1 'polypeptide(L)'
;MKFGVNYTPRRGWFHSWLDFDAEAVRDDFHAIRAIGADHVRIFPLWPLLQPNRTLIRHRAIGDVVRTVEIAGECGLEVTIDVLQGHLSSFDFLPSWVTSWHRRNLFIDPDVVSAQRNLVAEMARALRGIPAAAGLSVGNEFFQFAASRHPFAHEVSEDDAMQWLRGVLGTAKQEWPHGIHTHSHDDDLWFEDDQPFTPECATTVGDLTTVHSWIFGRIGPRLGKQAPQLVWFAR
;
A
#
# COMPACT_ATOMS: atom_id res chain seq x y z
N MET A 1 -17.29 -9.40 -10.00
CA MET A 1 -16.37 -9.44 -8.82
C MET A 1 -15.03 -9.87 -9.34
N LYS A 2 -13.95 -9.17 -8.98
CA LYS A 2 -12.59 -9.56 -9.34
C LYS A 2 -12.02 -10.46 -8.24
N PHE A 3 -11.21 -11.44 -8.64
CA PHE A 3 -10.46 -12.30 -7.74
C PHE A 3 -8.98 -12.01 -7.89
N GLY A 4 -8.33 -11.60 -6.81
CA GLY A 4 -6.93 -11.20 -6.83
C GLY A 4 -6.11 -11.81 -5.69
N VAL A 5 -4.80 -11.66 -5.79
CA VAL A 5 -3.85 -12.11 -4.78
C VAL A 5 -2.86 -10.99 -4.41
N ASN A 6 -2.45 -10.98 -3.15
CA ASN A 6 -1.26 -10.24 -2.73
C ASN A 6 -0.03 -10.99 -3.25
N TYR A 7 0.70 -10.38 -4.18
CA TYR A 7 1.84 -11.02 -4.79
C TYR A 7 3.08 -10.89 -3.92
N THR A 8 3.56 -12.02 -3.47
CA THR A 8 4.86 -12.16 -2.82
C THR A 8 5.70 -13.12 -3.65
N PRO A 9 6.79 -12.67 -4.28
CA PRO A 9 7.61 -13.52 -5.14
C PRO A 9 8.11 -14.77 -4.43
N ARG A 10 8.11 -15.91 -5.12
CA ARG A 10 8.61 -17.19 -4.59
C ARG A 10 10.12 -17.18 -4.30
N ARG A 11 10.86 -16.24 -4.92
CA ARG A 11 12.27 -16.01 -4.66
C ARG A 11 12.48 -14.60 -4.12
N GLY A 12 13.32 -14.46 -3.10
CA GLY A 12 13.68 -13.16 -2.54
C GLY A 12 12.61 -12.51 -1.66
N TRP A 13 11.38 -13.03 -1.63
CA TRP A 13 10.29 -12.50 -0.82
C TRP A 13 10.13 -10.99 -1.07
N PHE A 14 9.96 -10.14 -0.06
CA PHE A 14 9.85 -8.68 -0.22
C PHE A 14 11.16 -8.02 -0.69
N HIS A 15 12.30 -8.72 -0.63
CA HIS A 15 13.59 -8.23 -1.09
C HIS A 15 13.87 -8.53 -2.57
N SER A 16 12.96 -9.19 -3.28
CA SER A 16 13.07 -9.44 -4.72
C SER A 16 13.31 -8.18 -5.56
N TRP A 17 12.85 -7.01 -5.06
CA TRP A 17 13.09 -5.70 -5.67
C TRP A 17 14.56 -5.24 -5.65
N LEU A 18 15.43 -5.90 -4.85
CA LEU A 18 16.87 -5.64 -4.85
C LEU A 18 17.58 -6.26 -6.05
N ASP A 19 17.03 -7.39 -6.52
CA ASP A 19 17.58 -8.18 -7.63
C ASP A 19 16.42 -8.61 -8.54
N PHE A 20 15.87 -7.62 -9.24
CA PHE A 20 14.66 -7.78 -10.04
C PHE A 20 14.88 -8.76 -11.19
N ASP A 21 14.08 -9.84 -11.22
CA ASP A 21 14.08 -10.88 -12.24
C ASP A 21 12.71 -10.91 -12.96
N ALA A 22 12.67 -10.35 -14.17
CA ALA A 22 11.47 -10.22 -14.98
C ALA A 22 10.90 -11.60 -15.40
N GLU A 23 11.76 -12.60 -15.63
CA GLU A 23 11.29 -13.93 -16.04
C GLU A 23 10.69 -14.68 -14.85
N ALA A 24 11.28 -14.57 -13.66
CA ALA A 24 10.69 -15.14 -12.45
C ALA A 24 9.33 -14.50 -12.13
N VAL A 25 9.17 -13.20 -12.32
CA VAL A 25 7.88 -12.50 -12.19
C VAL A 25 6.86 -13.01 -13.21
N ARG A 26 7.28 -13.20 -14.46
CA ARG A 26 6.42 -13.73 -15.53
C ARG A 26 5.91 -15.14 -15.21
N ASP A 27 6.80 -16.01 -14.76
CA ASP A 27 6.43 -17.39 -14.38
C ASP A 27 5.42 -17.39 -13.22
N ASP A 28 5.64 -16.54 -12.20
CA ASP A 28 4.74 -16.41 -11.07
C ASP A 28 3.36 -15.88 -11.52
N PHE A 29 3.31 -14.89 -12.42
CA PHE A 29 2.05 -14.33 -12.93
C PHE A 29 1.29 -15.30 -13.82
N HIS A 30 1.96 -16.14 -14.60
CA HIS A 30 1.31 -17.23 -15.31
C HIS A 30 0.68 -18.25 -14.35
N ALA A 31 1.38 -18.60 -13.25
CA ALA A 31 0.82 -19.49 -12.23
C ALA A 31 -0.39 -18.86 -11.52
N ILE A 32 -0.33 -17.56 -11.19
CA ILE A 32 -1.46 -16.80 -10.61
C ILE A 32 -2.64 -16.76 -11.59
N ARG A 33 -2.39 -16.49 -12.85
CA ARG A 33 -3.46 -16.49 -13.87
C ARG A 33 -4.10 -17.87 -14.03
N ALA A 34 -3.31 -18.94 -13.97
CA ALA A 34 -3.78 -20.32 -14.12
C ALA A 34 -4.76 -20.76 -13.03
N ILE A 35 -4.71 -20.17 -11.82
CA ILE A 35 -5.70 -20.41 -10.76
C ILE A 35 -6.97 -19.56 -10.89
N GLY A 36 -7.10 -18.79 -11.98
CA GLY A 36 -8.27 -17.97 -12.27
C GLY A 36 -8.24 -16.56 -11.68
N ALA A 37 -7.13 -16.11 -11.10
CA ALA A 37 -7.00 -14.72 -10.66
C ALA A 37 -6.99 -13.76 -11.86
N ASP A 38 -7.54 -12.58 -11.67
CA ASP A 38 -7.58 -11.48 -12.64
C ASP A 38 -6.86 -10.21 -12.15
N HIS A 39 -6.37 -10.24 -10.91
CA HIS A 39 -5.77 -9.09 -10.25
C HIS A 39 -4.63 -9.50 -9.31
N VAL A 40 -3.59 -8.67 -9.25
CA VAL A 40 -2.51 -8.77 -8.25
C VAL A 40 -2.29 -7.44 -7.56
N ARG A 41 -1.90 -7.50 -6.30
CA ARG A 41 -1.41 -6.34 -5.55
C ARG A 41 0.06 -6.53 -5.27
N ILE A 42 0.90 -5.55 -5.60
CA ILE A 42 2.36 -5.61 -5.48
C ILE A 42 2.89 -4.61 -4.46
N PHE A 43 4.04 -4.93 -3.85
CA PHE A 43 4.60 -4.27 -2.68
C PHE A 43 6.07 -3.83 -2.90
N PRO A 44 6.32 -2.84 -3.77
CA PRO A 44 7.68 -2.30 -3.91
C PRO A 44 8.07 -1.53 -2.65
N LEU A 45 9.14 -1.94 -1.98
CA LEU A 45 9.53 -1.39 -0.68
C LEU A 45 9.92 0.09 -0.78
N TRP A 46 9.33 0.92 0.07
CA TRP A 46 9.59 2.37 0.11
C TRP A 46 11.08 2.72 0.21
N PRO A 47 11.91 2.10 1.09
CA PRO A 47 13.34 2.43 1.15
C PRO A 47 14.11 2.12 -0.14
N LEU A 48 13.60 1.22 -0.99
CA LEU A 48 14.22 0.93 -2.28
C LEU A 48 13.81 1.93 -3.37
N LEU A 49 12.61 2.48 -3.27
CA LEU A 49 12.12 3.52 -4.18
C LEU A 49 12.71 4.90 -3.83
N GLN A 50 12.80 5.21 -2.53
CA GLN A 50 13.22 6.52 -2.02
C GLN A 50 14.20 6.37 -0.85
N PRO A 51 15.45 5.97 -1.12
CA PRO A 51 16.47 5.72 -0.09
C PRO A 51 16.94 7.00 0.63
N ASN A 52 16.64 8.16 0.07
CA ASN A 52 16.87 9.47 0.66
C ASN A 52 15.68 10.39 0.39
N ARG A 53 15.46 11.39 1.23
CA ARG A 53 14.36 12.35 1.13
C ARG A 53 14.20 12.98 -0.25
N THR A 54 15.31 13.31 -0.90
CA THR A 54 15.36 13.99 -2.19
C THR A 54 15.74 13.08 -3.36
N LEU A 55 16.01 11.79 -3.10
CA LEU A 55 16.41 10.83 -4.12
C LEU A 55 15.30 9.81 -4.35
N ILE A 56 14.64 9.90 -5.48
CA ILE A 56 13.75 8.86 -6.01
C ILE A 56 14.54 8.06 -7.05
N ARG A 57 14.56 6.74 -6.86
CA ARG A 57 15.28 5.83 -7.78
C ARG A 57 14.39 5.48 -8.97
N HIS A 58 14.53 6.24 -10.07
CA HIS A 58 13.75 6.00 -11.29
C HIS A 58 13.96 4.60 -11.88
N ARG A 59 15.14 4.00 -11.68
CA ARG A 59 15.36 2.59 -12.06
C ARG A 59 14.43 1.65 -11.29
N ALA A 60 14.27 1.84 -9.99
CA ALA A 60 13.38 1.02 -9.19
C ALA A 60 11.90 1.23 -9.58
N ILE A 61 11.50 2.47 -9.94
CA ILE A 61 10.19 2.72 -10.54
C ILE A 61 10.07 1.99 -11.89
N GLY A 62 11.13 1.95 -12.70
CA GLY A 62 11.18 1.18 -13.95
C GLY A 62 10.93 -0.31 -13.74
N ASP A 63 11.47 -0.91 -12.65
CA ASP A 63 11.22 -2.31 -12.30
C ASP A 63 9.74 -2.53 -11.91
N VAL A 64 9.10 -1.57 -11.23
CA VAL A 64 7.64 -1.59 -10.95
C VAL A 64 6.84 -1.50 -12.25
N VAL A 65 7.19 -0.57 -13.14
CA VAL A 65 6.56 -0.43 -14.47
C VAL A 65 6.66 -1.75 -15.23
N ARG A 66 7.86 -2.35 -15.28
CA ARG A 66 8.07 -3.63 -15.96
C ARG A 66 7.23 -4.77 -15.36
N THR A 67 7.09 -4.79 -14.03
CA THR A 67 6.21 -5.76 -13.35
C THR A 67 4.75 -5.60 -13.81
N VAL A 68 4.25 -4.36 -13.90
CA VAL A 68 2.88 -4.07 -14.33
C VAL A 68 2.66 -4.43 -15.81
N GLU A 69 3.66 -4.18 -16.67
CA GLU A 69 3.61 -4.60 -18.08
C GLU A 69 3.52 -6.12 -18.21
N ILE A 70 4.37 -6.85 -17.47
CA ILE A 70 4.34 -8.34 -17.46
C ILE A 70 2.98 -8.85 -16.96
N ALA A 71 2.40 -8.22 -15.94
CA ALA A 71 1.06 -8.57 -15.48
C ALA A 71 0.03 -8.41 -16.60
N GLY A 72 0.08 -7.30 -17.35
CA GLY A 72 -0.79 -7.08 -18.51
C GLY A 72 -0.60 -8.11 -19.60
N GLU A 73 0.64 -8.51 -19.92
CA GLU A 73 0.97 -9.60 -20.84
C GLU A 73 0.35 -10.94 -20.39
N CYS A 74 0.23 -11.16 -19.07
CA CYS A 74 -0.40 -12.34 -18.48
C CYS A 74 -1.93 -12.19 -18.26
N GLY A 75 -2.54 -11.07 -18.63
CA GLY A 75 -3.98 -10.81 -18.46
C GLY A 75 -4.39 -10.52 -17.02
N LEU A 76 -3.50 -9.92 -16.24
CA LEU A 76 -3.72 -9.49 -14.86
C LEU A 76 -3.74 -7.95 -14.76
N GLU A 77 -4.61 -7.41 -13.90
CA GLU A 77 -4.53 -6.01 -13.47
C GLU A 77 -3.69 -5.89 -12.19
N VAL A 78 -3.16 -4.70 -11.94
CA VAL A 78 -2.25 -4.47 -10.80
C VAL A 78 -2.65 -3.26 -9.98
N THR A 79 -2.78 -3.43 -8.66
CA THR A 79 -2.73 -2.34 -7.68
C THR A 79 -1.34 -2.27 -7.06
N ILE A 80 -0.79 -1.07 -6.92
CA ILE A 80 0.57 -0.85 -6.46
C ILE A 80 0.56 -0.12 -5.12
N ASP A 81 1.15 -0.70 -4.08
CA ASP A 81 1.41 -0.02 -2.82
C ASP A 81 2.65 0.87 -2.95
N VAL A 82 2.50 2.17 -2.71
CA VAL A 82 3.60 3.13 -2.97
C VAL A 82 4.49 3.33 -1.75
N LEU A 83 3.89 3.63 -0.59
CA LEU A 83 4.62 3.84 0.65
C LEU A 83 4.70 2.53 1.44
N GLN A 84 5.28 1.50 0.80
CA GLN A 84 5.35 0.18 1.42
C GLN A 84 6.40 0.16 2.53
N GLY A 85 5.95 0.54 3.74
CA GLY A 85 6.75 0.64 4.95
C GLY A 85 6.44 -0.42 6.00
N HIS A 86 5.22 -0.96 6.02
CA HIS A 86 4.80 -2.02 6.95
C HIS A 86 4.20 -3.20 6.20
N LEU A 87 4.66 -4.41 6.47
CA LEU A 87 4.16 -5.61 5.82
C LEU A 87 4.41 -6.84 6.70
N SER A 88 3.33 -7.54 7.06
CA SER A 88 3.40 -8.79 7.85
C SER A 88 4.22 -8.63 9.15
N SER A 89 4.02 -7.56 9.89
CA SER A 89 4.75 -7.20 11.13
C SER A 89 6.25 -6.89 10.94
N PHE A 90 6.69 -6.64 9.72
CA PHE A 90 8.03 -6.12 9.42
C PHE A 90 7.94 -4.65 8.99
N ASP A 91 8.88 -3.84 9.47
CA ASP A 91 9.01 -2.44 9.10
C ASP A 91 10.13 -2.26 8.07
N PHE A 92 9.78 -1.61 6.96
CA PHE A 92 10.67 -1.29 5.85
C PHE A 92 10.69 0.22 5.66
N LEU A 93 11.18 0.96 6.65
CA LEU A 93 11.26 2.41 6.56
C LEU A 93 12.60 2.87 5.99
N PRO A 94 12.62 3.93 5.16
CA PRO A 94 13.87 4.54 4.72
C PRO A 94 14.68 5.08 5.90
N SER A 95 15.99 4.91 5.88
CA SER A 95 16.89 5.31 6.97
C SER A 95 16.81 6.80 7.32
N TRP A 96 16.41 7.65 6.37
CA TRP A 96 16.29 9.09 6.59
C TRP A 96 15.09 9.49 7.48
N VAL A 97 14.07 8.61 7.64
CA VAL A 97 12.96 8.82 8.59
C VAL A 97 13.21 8.15 9.94
N THR A 98 14.08 7.13 9.98
CA THR A 98 14.42 6.36 11.20
C THR A 98 15.75 6.78 11.81
N SER A 99 16.29 7.95 11.46
CA SER A 99 17.50 8.51 12.03
C SER A 99 17.34 8.82 13.53
N TRP A 100 18.38 9.31 14.20
CA TRP A 100 18.33 9.73 15.61
C TRP A 100 17.22 10.74 15.91
N HIS A 101 16.85 11.54 14.93
CA HIS A 101 15.74 12.49 14.99
C HIS A 101 14.51 11.85 14.34
N ARG A 102 13.89 10.89 15.00
CA ARG A 102 12.67 10.25 14.49
C ARG A 102 11.69 11.29 13.97
N ARG A 103 11.48 11.25 12.65
CA ARG A 103 10.56 12.15 11.99
C ARG A 103 9.18 11.53 11.98
N ASN A 104 8.17 12.33 12.33
CA ASN A 104 6.79 11.86 12.28
C ASN A 104 6.37 11.66 10.83
N LEU A 105 5.88 10.45 10.51
CA LEU A 105 5.53 10.04 9.14
C LEU A 105 4.30 10.77 8.60
N PHE A 106 3.49 11.37 9.46
CA PHE A 106 2.18 11.91 9.09
C PHE A 106 2.12 13.45 9.14
N ILE A 107 2.90 14.08 9.99
CA ILE A 107 2.83 15.54 10.23
C ILE A 107 4.13 16.29 9.95
N ASP A 108 5.28 15.62 9.87
CA ASP A 108 6.53 16.31 9.51
C ASP A 108 6.44 16.80 8.04
N PRO A 109 6.50 18.11 7.78
CA PRO A 109 6.24 18.66 6.46
C PRO A 109 7.23 18.18 5.39
N ASP A 110 8.49 17.95 5.77
CA ASP A 110 9.51 17.43 4.85
C ASP A 110 9.25 15.96 4.49
N VAL A 111 8.80 15.16 5.47
CA VAL A 111 8.46 13.74 5.25
C VAL A 111 7.24 13.63 4.37
N VAL A 112 6.17 14.36 4.70
CA VAL A 112 4.92 14.35 3.92
C VAL A 112 5.16 14.85 2.50
N SER A 113 5.96 15.90 2.33
CA SER A 113 6.34 16.39 1.00
C SER A 113 7.10 15.34 0.19
N ALA A 114 8.06 14.64 0.82
CA ALA A 114 8.84 13.58 0.16
C ALA A 114 7.96 12.36 -0.22
N GLN A 115 7.03 11.97 0.64
CA GLN A 115 6.03 10.93 0.35
C GLN A 115 5.18 11.30 -0.87
N ARG A 116 4.63 12.51 -0.89
CA ARG A 116 3.82 13.01 -2.00
C ARG A 116 4.61 13.07 -3.31
N ASN A 117 5.89 13.44 -3.26
CA ASN A 117 6.75 13.40 -4.44
C ASN A 117 6.89 11.97 -5.00
N LEU A 118 7.12 10.97 -4.13
CA LEU A 118 7.18 9.58 -4.58
C LEU A 118 5.86 9.12 -5.19
N VAL A 119 4.73 9.44 -4.55
CA VAL A 119 3.39 9.12 -5.07
C VAL A 119 3.17 9.76 -6.44
N ALA A 120 3.55 11.02 -6.61
CA ALA A 120 3.44 11.73 -7.90
C ALA A 120 4.28 11.06 -9.00
N GLU A 121 5.54 10.72 -8.72
CA GLU A 121 6.43 10.04 -9.69
C GLU A 121 5.89 8.66 -10.08
N MET A 122 5.39 7.89 -9.11
CA MET A 122 4.80 6.58 -9.37
C MET A 122 3.53 6.70 -10.21
N ALA A 123 2.63 7.64 -9.87
CA ALA A 123 1.41 7.89 -10.63
C ALA A 123 1.71 8.29 -12.09
N ARG A 124 2.69 9.18 -12.31
CA ARG A 124 3.12 9.58 -13.66
C ARG A 124 3.67 8.41 -14.47
N ALA A 125 4.45 7.55 -13.84
CA ALA A 125 5.04 6.39 -14.49
C ALA A 125 4.00 5.33 -14.93
N LEU A 126 2.90 5.21 -14.20
CA LEU A 126 1.92 4.13 -14.36
C LEU A 126 0.64 4.52 -15.10
N ARG A 127 0.25 5.81 -15.10
CA ARG A 127 -1.05 6.30 -15.62
C ARG A 127 -1.38 5.93 -17.06
N GLY A 128 -0.38 5.56 -17.87
CA GLY A 128 -0.57 5.18 -19.28
C GLY A 128 -0.52 3.67 -19.53
N ILE A 129 -0.34 2.85 -18.49
CA ILE A 129 -0.21 1.39 -18.61
C ILE A 129 -1.58 0.74 -18.40
N PRO A 130 -2.14 0.04 -19.41
CA PRO A 130 -3.51 -0.49 -19.30
C PRO A 130 -3.73 -1.45 -18.15
N ALA A 131 -2.70 -2.21 -17.75
CA ALA A 131 -2.78 -3.16 -16.63
C ALA A 131 -2.71 -2.49 -15.26
N ALA A 132 -2.29 -1.23 -15.15
CA ALA A 132 -2.25 -0.50 -13.90
C ALA A 132 -3.67 -0.07 -13.50
N ALA A 133 -4.18 -0.61 -12.41
CA ALA A 133 -5.51 -0.25 -11.89
C ALA A 133 -5.49 1.04 -11.07
N GLY A 134 -4.46 1.23 -10.25
CA GLY A 134 -4.32 2.40 -9.39
C GLY A 134 -3.26 2.21 -8.31
N LEU A 135 -3.19 3.18 -7.41
CA LEU A 135 -2.24 3.19 -6.30
C LEU A 135 -2.95 2.94 -4.97
N SER A 136 -2.33 2.16 -4.12
CA SER A 136 -2.61 2.13 -2.68
C SER A 136 -1.54 2.92 -1.95
N VAL A 137 -1.91 3.59 -0.87
CA VAL A 137 -0.96 4.37 -0.06
C VAL A 137 0.19 3.48 0.43
N GLY A 138 -0.14 2.29 0.94
CA GLY A 138 0.81 1.32 1.48
C GLY A 138 0.08 0.34 2.39
N ASN A 139 0.61 -0.87 2.54
CA ASN A 139 -0.02 -1.88 3.37
C ASN A 139 -0.04 -1.44 4.84
N GLU A 140 -1.24 -1.30 5.39
CA GLU A 140 -1.45 -1.01 6.82
C GLU A 140 -0.54 0.12 7.36
N PHE A 141 -0.29 1.15 6.54
CA PHE A 141 0.64 2.24 6.87
C PHE A 141 0.26 2.97 8.16
N PHE A 142 -1.05 2.97 8.50
CA PHE A 142 -1.56 3.53 9.75
C PHE A 142 -1.00 2.83 11.00
N GLN A 143 -0.47 1.60 10.90
CA GLN A 143 0.18 0.91 12.03
C GLN A 143 1.27 1.75 12.68
N PHE A 144 1.93 2.63 11.92
CA PHE A 144 2.90 3.58 12.47
C PHE A 144 2.29 4.67 13.35
N ALA A 145 0.96 4.75 13.46
CA ALA A 145 0.23 5.60 14.39
C ALA A 145 -0.57 4.79 15.43
N ALA A 146 -0.62 3.47 15.30
CA ALA A 146 -1.32 2.60 16.24
C ALA A 146 -0.58 2.49 17.57
N SER A 147 -1.28 2.66 18.68
CA SER A 147 -0.71 2.66 20.04
C SER A 147 0.08 1.39 20.39
N ARG A 148 -0.26 0.27 19.76
CA ARG A 148 0.44 -1.02 19.91
C ARG A 148 1.79 -1.09 19.19
N HIS A 149 2.06 -0.19 18.23
CA HIS A 149 3.32 -0.21 17.50
C HIS A 149 4.46 0.29 18.40
N PRO A 150 5.61 -0.40 18.47
CA PRO A 150 6.69 -0.03 19.39
C PRO A 150 7.29 1.34 19.10
N PHE A 151 7.03 1.87 17.91
CA PHE A 151 7.50 3.15 17.44
C PHE A 151 6.36 4.01 16.88
N ALA A 152 5.18 3.92 17.50
CA ALA A 152 4.04 4.72 17.10
C ALA A 152 4.37 6.23 17.10
N HIS A 153 3.81 6.92 16.12
CA HIS A 153 3.80 8.38 16.06
C HIS A 153 2.52 8.90 16.69
N GLU A 154 2.64 9.98 17.45
CA GLU A 154 1.47 10.73 17.93
C GLU A 154 0.86 11.49 16.74
N VAL A 155 -0.40 11.22 16.48
CA VAL A 155 -1.16 11.79 15.36
C VAL A 155 -2.58 12.02 15.84
N SER A 156 -3.17 13.19 15.56
CA SER A 156 -4.59 13.44 15.77
C SER A 156 -5.44 12.86 14.62
N GLU A 157 -6.73 12.71 14.83
CA GLU A 157 -7.66 12.31 13.76
C GLU A 157 -7.65 13.30 12.59
N ASP A 158 -7.57 14.60 12.89
CA ASP A 158 -7.49 15.65 11.86
C ASP A 158 -6.19 15.54 11.04
N ASP A 159 -5.05 15.30 11.70
CA ASP A 159 -3.77 15.11 11.00
C ASP A 159 -3.78 13.86 10.14
N ALA A 160 -4.33 12.75 10.64
CA ALA A 160 -4.49 11.49 9.89
C ALA A 160 -5.35 11.69 8.64
N MET A 161 -6.49 12.38 8.80
CA MET A 161 -7.38 12.71 7.69
C MET A 161 -6.70 13.64 6.67
N GLN A 162 -6.01 14.67 7.14
CA GLN A 162 -5.30 15.61 6.29
C GLN A 162 -4.17 14.93 5.50
N TRP A 163 -3.40 14.08 6.18
CA TRP A 163 -2.34 13.31 5.55
C TRP A 163 -2.90 12.39 4.44
N LEU A 164 -3.92 11.61 4.75
CA LEU A 164 -4.52 10.66 3.81
C LEU A 164 -5.10 11.39 2.59
N ARG A 165 -5.84 12.48 2.80
CA ARG A 165 -6.35 13.34 1.71
C ARG A 165 -5.22 13.92 0.86
N GLY A 166 -4.12 14.35 1.50
CA GLY A 166 -2.97 14.92 0.81
C GLY A 166 -2.26 13.90 -0.08
N VAL A 167 -2.03 12.70 0.42
CA VAL A 167 -1.34 11.63 -0.33
C VAL A 167 -2.20 11.11 -1.48
N LEU A 168 -3.46 10.73 -1.21
CA LEU A 168 -4.38 10.24 -2.24
C LEU A 168 -4.79 11.34 -3.23
N GLY A 169 -4.92 12.60 -2.76
CA GLY A 169 -5.15 13.75 -3.63
C GLY A 169 -4.01 13.97 -4.62
N THR A 170 -2.75 13.73 -4.19
CA THR A 170 -1.60 13.77 -5.10
C THR A 170 -1.67 12.69 -6.17
N ALA A 171 -2.00 11.46 -5.79
CA ALA A 171 -2.22 10.37 -6.75
C ALA A 171 -3.31 10.72 -7.76
N LYS A 172 -4.44 11.23 -7.29
CA LYS A 172 -5.59 11.59 -8.12
C LYS A 172 -5.30 12.76 -9.07
N GLN A 173 -4.51 13.74 -8.61
CA GLN A 173 -4.06 14.85 -9.45
C GLN A 173 -3.20 14.38 -10.62
N GLU A 174 -2.24 13.48 -10.38
CA GLU A 174 -1.31 13.02 -11.40
C GLU A 174 -1.89 11.91 -12.30
N TRP A 175 -2.85 11.16 -11.76
CA TRP A 175 -3.52 10.06 -12.45
C TRP A 175 -5.03 10.05 -12.15
N PRO A 176 -5.82 10.96 -12.77
CA PRO A 176 -7.25 11.16 -12.47
C PRO A 176 -8.14 9.93 -12.66
N HIS A 177 -7.79 9.04 -13.58
CA HIS A 177 -8.58 7.85 -13.92
C HIS A 177 -8.15 6.59 -13.16
N GLY A 178 -7.05 6.65 -12.40
CA GLY A 178 -6.62 5.55 -11.53
C GLY A 178 -7.59 5.38 -10.36
N ILE A 179 -7.72 4.13 -9.89
CA ILE A 179 -8.45 3.78 -8.67
C ILE A 179 -7.46 3.86 -7.52
N HIS A 180 -7.50 4.95 -6.76
CA HIS A 180 -6.58 5.19 -5.66
C HIS A 180 -7.25 4.90 -4.33
N THR A 181 -6.58 4.09 -3.50
CA THR A 181 -7.14 3.61 -2.24
C THR A 181 -6.10 3.63 -1.13
N HIS A 182 -6.57 3.38 0.05
CA HIS A 182 -5.77 3.04 1.22
C HIS A 182 -5.88 1.55 1.50
N SER A 183 -5.11 1.07 2.48
CA SER A 183 -5.06 -0.34 2.84
C SER A 183 -5.02 -0.43 4.35
N HIS A 184 -6.20 -0.27 4.96
CA HIS A 184 -6.36 -0.33 6.40
C HIS A 184 -6.63 -1.76 6.88
N ASP A 185 -6.10 -2.04 8.04
CA ASP A 185 -6.38 -3.21 8.85
C ASP A 185 -7.79 -3.15 9.46
N ASP A 186 -8.21 -4.20 10.13
CA ASP A 186 -9.51 -4.27 10.80
C ASP A 186 -9.54 -3.54 12.16
N ASP A 187 -8.40 -3.21 12.75
CA ASP A 187 -8.32 -2.46 14.01
C ASP A 187 -9.09 -1.13 13.95
N LEU A 188 -8.99 -0.44 12.85
CA LEU A 188 -9.70 0.82 12.61
C LEU A 188 -11.23 0.72 12.82
N TRP A 189 -11.81 -0.47 12.68
CA TRP A 189 -13.24 -0.70 12.85
C TRP A 189 -13.62 -1.13 14.27
N PHE A 190 -12.65 -1.57 15.07
CA PHE A 190 -12.91 -2.28 16.32
C PHE A 190 -12.10 -1.78 17.53
N GLU A 191 -11.14 -0.91 17.32
CA GLU A 191 -10.34 -0.30 18.38
C GLU A 191 -10.65 1.20 18.45
N ASP A 192 -11.04 1.70 19.62
CA ASP A 192 -11.45 3.10 19.82
C ASP A 192 -10.27 4.07 19.84
N ASP A 193 -9.07 3.59 20.16
CA ASP A 193 -7.86 4.41 20.31
C ASP A 193 -7.02 4.39 19.01
N GLN A 194 -7.60 4.94 17.93
CA GLN A 194 -7.00 5.00 16.60
C GLN A 194 -7.16 6.38 15.97
N PRO A 195 -6.09 7.02 15.49
CA PRO A 195 -6.21 8.29 14.77
C PRO A 195 -6.83 8.14 13.38
N PHE A 196 -6.70 6.94 12.78
CA PHE A 196 -7.39 6.62 11.53
C PHE A 196 -8.73 5.99 11.86
N THR A 197 -9.81 6.69 11.55
CA THR A 197 -11.19 6.32 11.89
C THR A 197 -11.92 5.65 10.71
N PRO A 198 -13.05 4.98 10.96
CA PRO A 198 -13.95 4.52 9.89
C PRO A 198 -14.35 5.63 8.91
N GLU A 199 -14.43 6.89 9.38
CA GLU A 199 -14.70 8.03 8.50
C GLU A 199 -13.57 8.25 7.50
N CYS A 200 -12.30 8.18 7.92
CA CYS A 200 -11.16 8.23 7.01
C CYS A 200 -11.26 7.16 5.93
N ALA A 201 -11.58 5.92 6.32
CA ALA A 201 -11.62 4.78 5.40
C ALA A 201 -12.78 4.84 4.39
N THR A 202 -13.89 5.48 4.75
CA THR A 202 -15.11 5.51 3.91
C THR A 202 -15.25 6.76 3.07
N THR A 203 -14.56 7.84 3.43
CA THR A 203 -14.70 9.15 2.76
C THR A 203 -13.50 9.55 1.91
N VAL A 204 -12.35 8.89 2.08
CA VAL A 204 -11.11 9.23 1.36
C VAL A 204 -10.69 8.08 0.46
N GLY A 205 -10.35 8.38 -0.79
CA GLY A 205 -10.02 7.39 -1.81
C GLY A 205 -11.21 6.94 -2.65
N ASP A 206 -10.93 6.15 -3.67
CA ASP A 206 -11.95 5.67 -4.61
C ASP A 206 -12.63 4.37 -4.15
N LEU A 207 -12.00 3.63 -3.22
CA LEU A 207 -12.51 2.39 -2.64
C LEU A 207 -12.20 2.32 -1.14
N THR A 208 -13.09 1.69 -0.39
CA THR A 208 -12.83 1.27 0.99
C THR A 208 -12.18 -0.11 0.98
N THR A 209 -10.99 -0.21 1.56
CA THR A 209 -10.25 -1.47 1.68
C THR A 209 -10.20 -1.89 3.15
N VAL A 210 -10.50 -3.16 3.41
CA VAL A 210 -10.46 -3.74 4.76
C VAL A 210 -9.63 -5.01 4.73
N HIS A 211 -8.66 -5.13 5.64
CA HIS A 211 -7.94 -6.38 5.88
C HIS A 211 -8.63 -7.12 7.02
N SER A 212 -9.45 -8.11 6.68
CA SER A 212 -10.18 -8.89 7.69
C SER A 212 -9.35 -10.06 8.21
N TRP A 213 -8.82 -9.92 9.42
CA TRP A 213 -8.08 -10.98 10.12
C TRP A 213 -9.03 -11.86 10.94
N ILE A 214 -9.84 -12.69 10.26
CA ILE A 214 -10.90 -13.52 10.88
C ILE A 214 -10.34 -14.47 11.94
N PHE A 215 -9.10 -14.92 11.78
CA PHE A 215 -8.42 -15.82 12.73
C PHE A 215 -7.57 -15.08 13.75
N GLY A 216 -7.49 -13.78 13.65
CA GLY A 216 -6.70 -12.95 14.54
C GLY A 216 -7.48 -12.54 15.79
N ARG A 217 -7.06 -11.41 16.35
CA ARG A 217 -7.55 -10.83 17.59
C ARG A 217 -9.05 -10.52 17.58
N ILE A 218 -9.61 -10.20 16.43
CA ILE A 218 -10.99 -9.73 16.25
C ILE A 218 -11.94 -10.87 15.85
N GLY A 219 -11.46 -11.84 15.08
CA GLY A 219 -12.28 -12.99 14.69
C GLY A 219 -13.04 -13.66 15.83
N PRO A 220 -12.39 -13.95 16.99
CA PRO A 220 -13.08 -14.49 18.16
C PRO A 220 -14.13 -13.55 18.76
N ARG A 221 -13.96 -12.22 18.65
CA ARG A 221 -14.92 -11.21 19.15
C ARG A 221 -16.16 -11.11 18.26
N LEU A 222 -16.00 -11.32 16.96
CA LEU A 222 -17.08 -11.25 15.99
C LEU A 222 -17.89 -12.54 15.92
N GLY A 223 -17.33 -13.67 16.29
CA GLY A 223 -18.01 -14.96 16.32
C GLY A 223 -18.74 -15.25 15.00
N LYS A 224 -20.07 -15.47 15.08
CA LYS A 224 -20.90 -15.75 13.90
C LYS A 224 -21.05 -14.59 12.92
N GLN A 225 -20.66 -13.38 13.29
CA GLN A 225 -20.73 -12.17 12.45
C GLN A 225 -19.45 -11.99 11.61
N ALA A 226 -18.37 -12.68 11.94
CA ALA A 226 -17.11 -12.60 11.20
C ALA A 226 -17.27 -12.78 9.68
N PRO A 227 -18.07 -13.71 9.15
CA PRO A 227 -18.32 -13.83 7.72
C PRO A 227 -19.03 -12.62 7.10
N GLN A 228 -19.75 -11.82 7.87
CA GLN A 228 -20.45 -10.64 7.36
C GLN A 228 -19.56 -9.46 7.07
N LEU A 229 -18.38 -9.38 7.69
CA LEU A 229 -17.40 -8.32 7.46
C LEU A 229 -16.72 -8.43 6.08
N VAL A 230 -16.63 -9.62 5.52
CA VAL A 230 -16.08 -9.84 4.18
C VAL A 230 -16.94 -9.19 3.07
N TRP A 231 -18.16 -8.77 3.39
CA TRP A 231 -19.13 -8.23 2.43
C TRP A 231 -19.19 -6.69 2.37
N PHE A 232 -18.38 -5.97 3.15
CA PHE A 232 -18.33 -4.51 3.10
C PHE A 232 -17.42 -3.94 2.02
N ALA A 233 -16.83 -4.77 1.15
CA ALA A 233 -16.20 -4.30 -0.07
C ALA A 233 -17.29 -3.86 -1.07
N ARG A 234 -17.40 -2.56 -1.31
CA ARG A 234 -18.25 -1.99 -2.36
C ARG A 234 -17.73 -2.34 -3.73
#